data_8c0120b7cfa709257b30b840b1ce17c1
#
_entry.id   8c0120b7cfa709257b30b840b1ce17c1
#
_cell.length_a   1.000
_cell.length_b   1.000
_cell.length_c   1.000
_cell.angle_alpha   90.00
_cell.angle_beta   90.00
_cell.angle_gamma   90.00
#
_symmetry.space_group_name_H-M   'P 1'
#
loop_
_entity.id
_entity.type
_entity.pdbx_description
1 polymer ?
#
loop_
_entity_poly.entity_id
_entity_poly.type
_entity_poly.pdbx_seq_one_letter_code
_entity_poly.pdbx_strand_id
1 'polypeptide(L)'
;LVSLKSDKPGCLPRKEAEKLLEKAVLQGDTLQGSWPWSQAPRLIVTNPPWLRIKDRFRGMEDGSKLRRELGEQLRSLTDNALPRFSTMRGNVNLYRLFIERGLQILEQGGHLRLVAPDSILREQSSHPLRQLLVEEHGWSEIWAIEEANHLFPGMTQGVAVLGITAKQETEKLIIHGPISRA
;
A
#
# COMPACT_ATOMS: atom_id res chain seq x y z
N LEU A 1 -8.37 -20.41 -5.33
CA LEU A 1 -7.50 -21.55 -5.69
C LEU A 1 -7.45 -21.66 -7.22
N VAL A 2 -6.36 -21.17 -7.83
CA VAL A 2 -6.12 -21.33 -9.26
C VAL A 2 -5.70 -22.77 -9.49
N SER A 3 -6.54 -23.54 -10.19
CA SER A 3 -6.20 -24.89 -10.63
C SER A 3 -5.17 -24.82 -11.75
N LEU A 4 -3.91 -25.05 -11.42
CA LEU A 4 -2.83 -25.18 -12.39
C LEU A 4 -3.00 -26.54 -13.09
N LYS A 5 -3.64 -26.58 -14.26
CA LYS A 5 -3.63 -27.77 -15.13
C LYS A 5 -2.25 -27.88 -15.78
N SER A 6 -1.53 -28.93 -15.43
CA SER A 6 -0.11 -29.17 -15.74
C SER A 6 0.23 -29.61 -17.17
N ASP A 7 -0.73 -29.63 -18.11
CA ASP A 7 -0.54 -30.32 -19.38
C ASP A 7 -0.58 -29.39 -20.63
N LYS A 8 -0.41 -28.07 -20.42
CA LYS A 8 -0.28 -27.14 -21.56
C LYS A 8 1.21 -26.88 -21.85
N PRO A 9 1.64 -26.91 -23.12
CA PRO A 9 3.01 -26.53 -23.51
C PRO A 9 3.31 -25.10 -23.02
N GLY A 10 4.41 -24.94 -22.30
CA GLY A 10 4.83 -23.66 -21.71
C GLY A 10 4.41 -23.44 -20.23
N CYS A 11 3.69 -24.37 -19.60
CA CYS A 11 3.42 -24.33 -18.16
C CYS A 11 4.53 -25.04 -17.39
N LEU A 12 4.92 -24.48 -16.24
CA LEU A 12 5.84 -25.14 -15.31
C LEU A 12 5.19 -26.43 -14.74
N PRO A 13 5.97 -27.51 -14.59
CA PRO A 13 5.51 -28.69 -13.87
C PRO A 13 5.00 -28.32 -12.48
N ARG A 14 3.92 -28.94 -12.02
CA ARG A 14 3.26 -28.62 -10.74
C ARG A 14 4.24 -28.54 -9.55
N LYS A 15 5.15 -29.52 -9.44
CA LYS A 15 6.16 -29.56 -8.35
C LYS A 15 7.14 -28.40 -8.39
N GLU A 16 7.49 -27.91 -9.57
CA GLU A 16 8.36 -26.73 -9.74
C GLU A 16 7.60 -25.46 -9.42
N ALA A 17 6.34 -25.35 -9.85
CA ALA A 17 5.47 -24.24 -9.51
C ALA A 17 5.23 -24.15 -7.99
N GLU A 18 4.98 -25.27 -7.32
CA GLU A 18 4.84 -25.34 -5.86
C GLU A 18 6.12 -24.85 -5.14
N LYS A 19 7.31 -25.32 -5.55
CA LYS A 19 8.59 -24.85 -4.98
C LYS A 19 8.85 -23.35 -5.21
N LEU A 20 8.44 -22.82 -6.34
CA LEU A 20 8.55 -21.38 -6.62
C LEU A 20 7.57 -20.57 -5.76
N LEU A 21 6.34 -21.06 -5.59
CA LEU A 21 5.34 -20.41 -4.74
C LEU A 21 5.75 -20.40 -3.27
N GLU A 22 6.32 -21.48 -2.74
CA GLU A 22 6.85 -21.54 -1.37
C GLU A 22 7.91 -20.47 -1.10
N LYS A 23 8.72 -20.12 -2.09
CA LYS A 23 9.73 -19.06 -2.00
C LYS A 23 9.20 -17.65 -2.26
N ALA A 24 8.15 -17.56 -3.08
CA ALA A 24 7.60 -16.30 -3.53
C ALA A 24 6.46 -15.78 -2.66
N VAL A 25 5.75 -16.66 -1.93
CA VAL A 25 4.61 -16.31 -1.09
C VAL A 25 5.00 -16.49 0.37
N LEU A 26 5.16 -15.38 1.08
CA LEU A 26 5.52 -15.37 2.48
C LEU A 26 4.39 -14.74 3.31
N GLN A 27 4.15 -15.32 4.48
CA GLN A 27 3.23 -14.75 5.46
C GLN A 27 4.01 -13.81 6.39
N GLY A 28 3.54 -12.57 6.54
CA GLY A 28 4.17 -11.61 7.43
C GLY A 28 3.39 -10.31 7.54
N ASP A 29 3.77 -9.46 8.49
CA ASP A 29 3.26 -8.10 8.63
C ASP A 29 4.16 -7.13 7.84
N THR A 30 3.65 -6.61 6.74
CA THR A 30 4.39 -5.70 5.84
C THR A 30 4.79 -4.39 6.53
N LEU A 31 4.06 -3.94 7.54
CA LEU A 31 4.38 -2.69 8.25
C LEU A 31 5.44 -2.86 9.32
N GLN A 32 5.52 -4.04 9.94
CA GLN A 32 6.39 -4.31 11.08
C GLN A 32 7.56 -5.25 10.76
N GLY A 33 7.43 -6.06 9.72
CA GLY A 33 8.46 -7.01 9.30
C GLY A 33 9.56 -6.35 8.47
N SER A 34 10.75 -6.95 8.49
CA SER A 34 11.81 -6.65 7.52
C SER A 34 11.42 -7.17 6.13
N TRP A 35 11.97 -6.55 5.10
CA TRP A 35 11.83 -7.07 3.73
C TRP A 35 12.50 -8.44 3.61
N PRO A 36 11.76 -9.51 3.28
CA PRO A 36 12.26 -10.88 3.43
C PRO A 36 13.15 -11.34 2.27
N TRP A 37 13.26 -10.57 1.21
CA TRP A 37 14.07 -10.91 0.04
C TRP A 37 15.38 -10.09 0.01
N SER A 38 16.43 -10.67 -0.58
CA SER A 38 17.74 -10.04 -0.67
C SER A 38 17.80 -8.84 -1.61
N GLN A 39 16.85 -8.74 -2.54
CA GLN A 39 16.80 -7.63 -3.51
C GLN A 39 15.60 -6.73 -3.24
N ALA A 40 15.80 -5.42 -3.37
CA ALA A 40 14.71 -4.47 -3.36
C ALA A 40 13.78 -4.70 -4.56
N PRO A 41 12.47 -4.58 -4.41
CA PRO A 41 11.54 -4.76 -5.52
C PRO A 41 11.61 -3.59 -6.50
N ARG A 42 11.39 -3.88 -7.78
CA ARG A 42 11.25 -2.87 -8.84
C ARG A 42 9.81 -2.41 -9.02
N LEU A 43 8.87 -3.24 -8.65
CA LEU A 43 7.44 -2.95 -8.76
C LEU A 43 6.70 -3.50 -7.55
N ILE A 44 5.89 -2.66 -6.95
CA ILE A 44 4.90 -3.05 -5.94
C ILE A 44 3.51 -2.72 -6.48
N VAL A 45 2.62 -3.70 -6.49
CA VAL A 45 1.20 -3.53 -6.78
C VAL A 45 0.41 -3.96 -5.56
N THR A 46 -0.43 -3.08 -5.02
CA THR A 46 -1.14 -3.37 -3.76
C THR A 46 -2.50 -2.68 -3.68
N ASN A 47 -3.40 -3.31 -2.93
CA ASN A 47 -4.60 -2.69 -2.40
C ASN A 47 -4.50 -2.75 -0.87
N PRO A 48 -3.94 -1.71 -0.23
CA PRO A 48 -3.73 -1.71 1.21
C PRO A 48 -5.04 -1.58 1.98
N PRO A 49 -5.10 -1.97 3.26
CA PRO A 49 -6.30 -1.83 4.07
C PRO A 49 -6.66 -0.35 4.32
N TRP A 50 -7.91 0.04 4.04
CA TRP A 50 -8.44 1.40 4.24
C TRP A 50 -9.04 1.55 5.64
N LEU A 51 -8.27 1.22 6.65
CA LEU A 51 -8.70 1.18 8.02
C LEU A 51 -7.89 2.16 8.88
N ARG A 52 -8.57 2.97 9.68
CA ARG A 52 -7.90 3.82 10.67
C ARG A 52 -7.39 2.97 11.84
N ILE A 53 -6.22 3.27 12.34
CA ILE A 53 -5.64 2.56 13.50
C ILE A 53 -6.63 2.56 14.68
N LYS A 54 -7.33 3.68 14.90
CA LYS A 54 -8.31 3.81 15.99
C LYS A 54 -9.52 2.88 15.84
N ASP A 55 -9.85 2.46 14.63
CA ASP A 55 -11.03 1.64 14.35
C ASP A 55 -10.68 0.14 14.24
N ARG A 56 -9.39 -0.22 14.16
CA ARG A 56 -8.91 -1.60 13.99
C ARG A 56 -9.38 -2.55 15.09
N PHE A 57 -9.52 -2.06 16.31
CA PHE A 57 -9.88 -2.87 17.47
C PHE A 57 -11.23 -2.42 18.09
N ARG A 58 -12.09 -1.82 17.25
CA ARG A 58 -13.39 -1.34 17.70
C ARG A 58 -14.28 -2.52 18.12
N GLY A 59 -14.87 -2.44 19.31
CA GLY A 59 -15.73 -3.49 19.86
C GLY A 59 -15.00 -4.64 20.55
N MET A 60 -13.66 -4.62 20.60
CA MET A 60 -12.88 -5.56 21.40
C MET A 60 -12.74 -5.06 22.85
N GLU A 61 -12.79 -5.99 23.83
CA GLU A 61 -12.69 -5.68 25.25
C GLU A 61 -11.41 -4.87 25.59
N ASP A 62 -10.27 -5.30 25.06
CA ASP A 62 -8.97 -4.61 25.19
C ASP A 62 -8.64 -3.64 24.04
N GLY A 63 -9.62 -3.22 23.27
CA GLY A 63 -9.39 -2.46 22.02
C GLY A 63 -8.58 -1.18 22.20
N SER A 64 -8.71 -0.50 23.34
CA SER A 64 -7.94 0.71 23.65
C SER A 64 -6.46 0.42 23.92
N LYS A 65 -6.16 -0.67 24.63
CA LYS A 65 -4.81 -1.15 24.91
C LYS A 65 -4.13 -1.59 23.63
N LEU A 66 -4.79 -2.44 22.83
CA LEU A 66 -4.27 -2.94 21.54
C LEU A 66 -3.98 -1.80 20.55
N ARG A 67 -4.80 -0.74 20.51
CA ARG A 67 -4.54 0.45 19.68
C ARG A 67 -3.29 1.20 20.12
N ARG A 68 -3.12 1.37 21.43
CA ARG A 68 -1.93 2.02 21.98
C ARG A 68 -0.68 1.22 21.66
N GLU A 69 -0.69 -0.07 21.93
CA GLU A 69 0.43 -0.99 21.66
C GLU A 69 0.82 -0.98 20.18
N LEU A 70 -0.16 -1.10 19.27
CA LEU A 70 0.11 -0.99 17.83
C LEU A 70 0.71 0.36 17.46
N GLY A 71 0.17 1.46 18.02
CA GLY A 71 0.69 2.80 17.78
C GLY A 71 2.12 2.98 18.28
N GLU A 72 2.46 2.42 19.44
CA GLU A 72 3.80 2.41 20.01
C GLU A 72 4.74 1.54 19.17
N GLN A 73 4.33 0.33 18.79
CA GLN A 73 5.10 -0.54 17.91
C GLN A 73 5.44 0.15 16.59
N LEU A 74 4.45 0.71 15.89
CA LEU A 74 4.67 1.40 14.62
C LEU A 74 5.56 2.64 14.73
N ARG A 75 5.60 3.32 15.90
CA ARG A 75 6.52 4.44 16.17
C ARG A 75 7.91 3.99 16.57
N SER A 76 8.02 2.87 17.26
CA SER A 76 9.29 2.32 17.77
C SER A 76 10.04 1.48 16.74
N LEU A 77 9.50 1.26 15.54
CA LEU A 77 10.18 0.58 14.45
C LEU A 77 11.46 1.33 14.07
N THR A 78 12.49 1.08 14.89
CA THR A 78 13.86 1.59 14.70
C THR A 78 14.80 0.48 14.31
N ASP A 79 14.28 -0.73 14.12
CA ASP A 79 15.14 -1.84 13.75
C ASP A 79 15.83 -1.57 12.44
N ASN A 80 17.12 -1.74 12.49
CA ASN A 80 18.22 -1.47 11.59
C ASN A 80 18.00 -1.73 10.08
N ALA A 81 16.84 -2.16 9.67
CA ALA A 81 16.53 -2.52 8.29
C ALA A 81 15.54 -1.57 7.59
N LEU A 82 14.67 -0.86 8.31
CA LEU A 82 13.64 -0.01 7.69
C LEU A 82 13.47 1.34 8.41
N PRO A 83 13.39 2.46 7.69
CA PRO A 83 13.23 3.78 8.28
C PRO A 83 11.87 3.94 8.98
N ARG A 84 11.81 4.87 9.94
CA ARG A 84 10.59 5.26 10.64
C ARG A 84 9.57 5.84 9.66
N PHE A 85 8.30 5.75 10.03
CA PHE A 85 7.23 6.44 9.29
C PHE A 85 7.25 7.95 9.58
N SER A 86 7.46 8.76 8.56
CA SER A 86 7.41 10.22 8.63
C SER A 86 5.97 10.75 8.65
N THR A 87 5.05 10.00 8.04
CA THR A 87 3.63 10.39 7.88
C THR A 87 2.74 9.95 9.03
N MET A 88 3.28 9.34 10.08
CA MET A 88 2.54 8.83 11.23
C MET A 88 2.14 9.96 12.20
N ARG A 89 1.29 10.87 11.74
CA ARG A 89 0.78 12.02 12.53
C ARG A 89 -0.74 12.05 12.52
N GLY A 90 -1.33 12.43 13.66
CA GLY A 90 -2.78 12.59 13.80
C GLY A 90 -3.56 11.27 13.68
N ASN A 91 -4.71 11.32 13.01
CA ASN A 91 -5.58 10.17 12.82
C ASN A 91 -5.11 9.33 11.63
N VAL A 92 -4.23 8.37 11.89
CA VAL A 92 -3.55 7.57 10.88
C VAL A 92 -4.48 6.52 10.28
N ASN A 93 -4.62 6.52 8.95
CA ASN A 93 -5.18 5.42 8.19
C ASN A 93 -4.05 4.50 7.70
N LEU A 94 -4.24 3.18 7.81
CA LEU A 94 -3.18 2.20 7.52
C LEU A 94 -2.67 2.30 6.08
N TYR A 95 -3.52 2.59 5.08
CA TYR A 95 -3.07 2.70 3.69
C TYR A 95 -1.91 3.69 3.52
N ARG A 96 -1.87 4.78 4.32
CA ARG A 96 -0.78 5.77 4.27
C ARG A 96 0.57 5.15 4.65
N LEU A 97 0.57 4.32 5.69
CA LEU A 97 1.77 3.63 6.14
C LEU A 97 2.22 2.55 5.13
N PHE A 98 1.26 1.87 4.48
CA PHE A 98 1.58 0.93 3.39
C PHE A 98 2.22 1.64 2.19
N ILE A 99 1.74 2.83 1.83
CA ILE A 99 2.37 3.64 0.77
C ILE A 99 3.79 4.00 1.16
N GLU A 100 4.00 4.59 2.34
CA GLU A 100 5.31 5.00 2.81
C GLU A 100 6.26 3.80 2.92
N ARG A 101 5.81 2.67 3.48
CA ARG A 101 6.60 1.45 3.56
C ARG A 101 6.97 0.91 2.17
N GLY A 102 6.03 0.88 1.24
CA GLY A 102 6.29 0.47 -0.14
C GLY A 102 7.39 1.30 -0.80
N LEU A 103 7.37 2.61 -0.60
CA LEU A 103 8.38 3.53 -1.15
C LEU A 103 9.75 3.39 -0.47
N GLN A 104 9.78 3.05 0.83
CA GLN A 104 11.02 2.80 1.57
C GLN A 104 11.77 1.56 1.06
N ILE A 105 11.03 0.48 0.73
CA ILE A 105 11.61 -0.81 0.31
C ILE A 105 11.88 -0.90 -1.20
N LEU A 106 11.24 -0.07 -2.03
CA LEU A 106 11.50 -0.02 -3.47
C LEU A 106 12.94 0.43 -3.77
N GLU A 107 13.55 -0.15 -4.82
CA GLU A 107 14.77 0.41 -5.38
C GLU A 107 14.55 1.83 -5.90
N GLN A 108 15.61 2.59 -6.10
CA GLN A 108 15.52 3.90 -6.74
C GLN A 108 14.97 3.76 -8.17
N GLY A 109 13.97 4.57 -8.51
CA GLY A 109 13.26 4.47 -9.78
C GLY A 109 12.26 3.31 -9.86
N GLY A 110 12.10 2.51 -8.80
CA GLY A 110 11.07 1.48 -8.73
C GLY A 110 9.66 2.05 -8.66
N HIS A 111 8.67 1.28 -9.05
CA HIS A 111 7.30 1.73 -9.21
C HIS A 111 6.36 1.19 -8.14
N LEU A 112 5.54 2.07 -7.57
CA LEU A 112 4.41 1.72 -6.72
C LEU A 112 3.11 2.00 -7.47
N ARG A 113 2.26 0.99 -7.58
CA ARG A 113 0.91 1.07 -8.14
C ARG A 113 -0.07 0.60 -7.09
N LEU A 114 -1.03 1.43 -6.72
CA LEU A 114 -1.94 1.08 -5.64
C LEU A 114 -3.32 1.69 -5.81
N VAL A 115 -4.26 1.06 -5.11
CA VAL A 115 -5.63 1.56 -4.94
C VAL A 115 -5.74 2.17 -3.55
N ALA A 116 -6.25 3.39 -3.46
CA ALA A 116 -6.44 4.13 -2.21
C ALA A 116 -7.82 4.82 -2.20
N PRO A 117 -8.34 5.22 -1.02
CA PRO A 117 -9.51 6.09 -0.99
C PRO A 117 -9.17 7.45 -1.61
N ASP A 118 -10.10 8.03 -2.38
CA ASP A 118 -9.93 9.32 -3.01
C ASP A 118 -9.72 10.47 -2.01
N SER A 119 -10.08 10.24 -0.75
CA SER A 119 -9.85 11.14 0.37
C SER A 119 -8.36 11.46 0.58
N ILE A 120 -7.44 10.63 0.06
CA ILE A 120 -5.99 10.95 0.04
C ILE A 120 -5.71 12.29 -0.62
N LEU A 121 -6.54 12.69 -1.60
CA LEU A 121 -6.36 13.94 -2.34
C LEU A 121 -6.84 15.17 -1.55
N ARG A 122 -7.78 14.99 -0.61
CA ARG A 122 -8.50 16.10 0.05
C ARG A 122 -8.30 16.16 1.56
N GLU A 123 -8.16 15.00 2.23
CA GLU A 123 -8.06 14.98 3.70
C GLU A 123 -6.84 15.75 4.21
N GLN A 124 -7.05 16.63 5.20
CA GLN A 124 -5.99 17.34 5.92
C GLN A 124 -4.98 16.35 6.52
N SER A 125 -5.46 15.25 7.08
CA SER A 125 -4.62 14.22 7.72
C SER A 125 -3.67 13.52 6.75
N SER A 126 -3.95 13.57 5.44
CA SER A 126 -3.10 13.00 4.38
C SER A 126 -2.09 14.01 3.81
N HIS A 127 -2.09 15.27 4.29
CA HIS A 127 -1.16 16.29 3.83
C HIS A 127 0.32 15.87 3.93
N PRO A 128 0.80 15.31 5.07
CA PRO A 128 2.20 14.90 5.17
C PRO A 128 2.58 13.82 4.15
N LEU A 129 1.65 12.91 3.83
CA LEU A 129 1.89 11.90 2.79
C LEU A 129 1.96 12.56 1.40
N ARG A 130 1.02 13.47 1.07
CA ARG A 130 1.07 14.17 -0.23
C ARG A 130 2.37 14.96 -0.39
N GLN A 131 2.83 15.61 0.68
CA GLN A 131 4.10 16.32 0.70
C GLN A 131 5.27 15.36 0.42
N LEU A 132 5.35 14.24 1.13
CA LEU A 132 6.35 13.20 0.89
C LEU A 132 6.34 12.73 -0.58
N LEU A 133 5.16 12.46 -1.14
CA LEU A 133 5.03 11.98 -2.52
C LEU A 133 5.49 12.98 -3.57
N VAL A 134 5.30 14.28 -3.32
CA VAL A 134 5.67 15.34 -4.27
C VAL A 134 7.15 15.71 -4.12
N GLU A 135 7.66 15.78 -2.90
CA GLU A 135 9.00 16.31 -2.62
C GLU A 135 10.10 15.24 -2.71
N GLU A 136 9.79 14.01 -2.32
CA GLU A 136 10.80 12.93 -2.22
C GLU A 136 10.59 11.80 -3.23
N HIS A 137 9.42 11.77 -3.91
CA HIS A 137 9.06 10.72 -4.87
C HIS A 137 8.40 11.31 -6.11
N GLY A 138 8.42 10.56 -7.22
CA GLY A 138 7.78 10.95 -8.47
C GLY A 138 6.30 10.54 -8.47
N TRP A 139 5.41 11.38 -7.97
CA TRP A 139 3.97 11.15 -8.08
C TRP A 139 3.50 11.47 -9.49
N SER A 140 3.47 10.48 -10.35
CA SER A 140 3.30 10.67 -11.80
C SER A 140 1.85 10.63 -12.26
N GLU A 141 0.98 9.86 -11.58
CA GLU A 141 -0.34 9.56 -12.13
C GLU A 141 -1.39 9.31 -11.04
N ILE A 142 -2.60 9.81 -11.28
CA ILE A 142 -3.80 9.57 -10.46
C ILE A 142 -4.97 9.26 -11.38
N TRP A 143 -5.68 8.17 -11.11
CA TRP A 143 -6.97 7.86 -11.70
C TRP A 143 -8.04 7.99 -10.63
N ALA A 144 -8.85 9.06 -10.70
CA ALA A 144 -9.91 9.33 -9.73
C ALA A 144 -11.24 8.73 -10.22
N ILE A 145 -11.84 7.87 -9.40
CA ILE A 145 -13.08 7.15 -9.70
C ILE A 145 -14.10 7.50 -8.63
N GLU A 146 -15.22 8.05 -9.05
CA GLU A 146 -16.26 8.53 -8.14
C GLU A 146 -16.95 7.39 -7.38
N GLU A 147 -17.44 7.71 -6.18
CA GLU A 147 -18.25 6.80 -5.33
C GLU A 147 -19.47 6.27 -6.07
N ALA A 148 -20.14 7.10 -6.87
CA ALA A 148 -21.31 6.74 -7.65
C ALA A 148 -21.11 5.52 -8.57
N ASN A 149 -19.88 5.14 -8.86
CA ASN A 149 -19.57 3.98 -9.70
C ASN A 149 -19.61 2.64 -8.98
N HIS A 150 -19.74 2.61 -7.65
CA HIS A 150 -19.86 1.40 -6.84
C HIS A 150 -18.87 0.31 -7.24
N LEU A 151 -17.58 0.65 -7.40
CA LEU A 151 -16.54 -0.27 -7.84
C LEU A 151 -16.42 -1.50 -6.96
N PHE A 152 -16.65 -1.32 -5.66
CA PHE A 152 -16.62 -2.40 -4.70
C PHE A 152 -17.94 -2.45 -3.92
N PRO A 153 -18.53 -3.65 -3.73
CA PRO A 153 -19.76 -3.80 -2.97
C PRO A 153 -19.62 -3.23 -1.55
N GLY A 154 -20.58 -2.42 -1.12
CA GLY A 154 -20.62 -1.85 0.23
C GLY A 154 -19.67 -0.69 0.50
N MET A 155 -18.93 -0.21 -0.50
CA MET A 155 -18.14 1.01 -0.38
C MET A 155 -18.98 2.26 -0.67
N THR A 156 -18.77 3.28 0.18
CA THR A 156 -19.44 4.58 0.13
C THR A 156 -18.44 5.73 -0.05
N GLN A 157 -17.28 5.46 -0.62
CA GLN A 157 -16.25 6.47 -0.88
C GLN A 157 -15.61 6.25 -2.25
N GLY A 158 -15.18 7.33 -2.87
CA GLY A 158 -14.46 7.29 -4.12
C GLY A 158 -13.09 6.62 -4.00
N VAL A 159 -12.57 6.20 -5.12
CA VAL A 159 -11.32 5.44 -5.26
C VAL A 159 -10.32 6.23 -6.08
N ALA A 160 -9.07 6.20 -5.69
CA ALA A 160 -7.96 6.68 -6.48
C ALA A 160 -6.97 5.54 -6.78
N VAL A 161 -6.62 5.36 -8.05
CA VAL A 161 -5.47 4.52 -8.43
C VAL A 161 -4.27 5.44 -8.59
N LEU A 162 -3.19 5.12 -7.90
CA LEU A 162 -2.01 5.97 -7.84
C LEU A 162 -0.82 5.31 -8.54
N GLY A 163 -0.09 6.11 -9.32
CA GLY A 163 1.19 5.77 -9.89
C GLY A 163 2.30 6.62 -9.30
N ILE A 164 3.27 5.97 -8.64
CA ILE A 164 4.36 6.65 -7.94
C ILE A 164 5.68 5.97 -8.32
N THR A 165 6.73 6.77 -8.53
CA THR A 165 8.11 6.29 -8.74
C THR A 165 8.94 6.63 -7.50
N ALA A 166 9.62 5.64 -6.95
CA ALA A 166 10.37 5.81 -5.71
C ALA A 166 11.65 6.64 -5.90
N LYS A 167 11.90 7.57 -4.97
CA LYS A 167 13.16 8.35 -4.89
C LYS A 167 13.48 9.09 -6.18
N GLN A 168 12.47 9.74 -6.73
CA GLN A 168 12.55 10.57 -7.93
C GLN A 168 11.68 11.81 -7.71
N GLU A 169 12.08 12.97 -8.22
CA GLU A 169 11.27 14.18 -8.13
C GLU A 169 10.00 14.10 -8.99
N THR A 170 8.94 14.76 -8.53
CA THR A 170 7.70 14.90 -9.31
C THR A 170 7.85 16.03 -10.33
N GLU A 171 8.13 15.68 -11.57
CA GLU A 171 8.17 16.65 -12.66
C GLU A 171 6.77 17.05 -13.14
N LYS A 172 5.89 16.08 -13.25
CA LYS A 172 4.53 16.25 -13.73
C LYS A 172 3.60 15.23 -13.11
N LEU A 173 2.45 15.70 -12.63
CA LEU A 173 1.35 14.85 -12.17
C LEU A 173 0.21 14.87 -13.17
N ILE A 174 -0.19 13.72 -13.68
CA ILE A 174 -1.33 13.55 -14.57
C ILE A 174 -2.52 13.04 -13.76
N ILE A 175 -3.64 13.76 -13.81
CA ILE A 175 -4.87 13.37 -13.12
C ILE A 175 -5.91 13.00 -14.18
N HIS A 176 -6.37 11.76 -14.15
CA HIS A 176 -7.44 11.25 -14.99
C HIS A 176 -8.74 11.19 -14.18
N GLY A 177 -9.78 11.79 -14.72
CA GLY A 177 -11.09 11.71 -14.08
C GLY A 177 -11.68 13.08 -13.69
N PRO A 178 -12.87 13.04 -13.08
CA PRO A 178 -13.52 11.86 -12.53
C PRO A 178 -13.97 10.87 -13.59
N ILE A 179 -13.67 9.60 -13.37
CA ILE A 179 -14.07 8.50 -14.26
C ILE A 179 -15.42 7.99 -13.76
N SER A 180 -16.44 8.10 -14.61
CA SER A 180 -17.76 7.50 -14.39
C SER A 180 -17.95 6.26 -15.25
N ARG A 181 -18.77 5.31 -14.79
CA ARG A 181 -19.24 4.24 -15.66
C ARG A 181 -20.10 4.84 -16.77
N ALA A 182 -19.82 4.48 -18.00
CA ALA A 182 -20.70 4.71 -19.13
C ALA A 182 -21.94 3.83 -19.05
#